data_7639e4100951056a477c3ff9f38a5acc
#
_entry.id   7639e4100951056a477c3ff9f38a5acc
#
_cell.length_a   1.000
_cell.length_b   1.000
_cell.length_c   1.000
_cell.angle_alpha   90.00
_cell.angle_beta   90.00
_cell.angle_gamma   90.00
#
_symmetry.space_group_name_H-M   'P 1'
#
loop_
_entity.id
_entity.type
_entity.pdbx_description
1 polymer ?
#
loop_
_entity_poly.entity_id
_entity_poly.type
_entity_poly.pdbx_seq_one_letter_code
_entity_poly.pdbx_strand_id
1 'polypeptide(L)'
;MSQQPFLNLIDLLAVENDPDLLAFNCPTTEIPAWAFIRLAFMRTIIGKVFYERPIMGSNFVQTGYPGKAGYLIRSLWHNVTSRPKQAHVCFLTTGSGNYAELDYTRDRLASSLAEASPKQSLIIQGHGNWTWPKNFVPANTLYNTPSKVRAHALGWCRTSKQHRDLALTVIVSAALRARTIFDCGLSDEEVDTLAQMLSHRLATYPQIVDYYYRWLMKRDIRLLMLEDGCLGSNMIGVIHAARMAKVVTAEYQHGMISSGHDGYNIGDHLIGHNGFRQTLPHYILTYGKWWNTQFNMPVAKIAVGNPHFAESVKRAYEPAEKSDILILGDGFDTQSYISLAHDISTKAEIGAKRVVFRPHPIERGRLQNIDLPQGVEIDNNPNIYQTLSRSLFVISELSTGLFEAAAMGCKPLMWSTPKSRFALPDPPFPSFLSFDELRSILAATQHQKHRNSVQYTEFFELDWISKFTKFVEEVLEIDYRDR
;
A
#
# COMPACT_ATOMS: atom_id res chain seq x y z
N MET A 1 -33.59 -15.60 10.97
CA MET A 1 -32.12 -15.44 11.05
C MET A 1 -31.86 -13.98 11.42
N SER A 2 -31.45 -13.70 12.65
CA SER A 2 -31.03 -12.36 13.05
C SER A 2 -29.77 -12.03 12.21
N GLN A 3 -29.85 -10.99 11.38
CA GLN A 3 -28.66 -10.47 10.74
C GLN A 3 -27.70 -10.05 11.86
N GLN A 4 -26.62 -10.80 12.06
CA GLN A 4 -25.50 -10.27 12.85
C GLN A 4 -25.08 -8.93 12.24
N PRO A 5 -24.86 -7.89 13.05
CA PRO A 5 -24.40 -6.62 12.54
C PRO A 5 -23.13 -6.85 11.73
N PHE A 6 -23.06 -6.22 10.56
CA PHE A 6 -21.90 -6.32 9.68
C PHE A 6 -20.70 -5.66 10.39
N LEU A 7 -19.75 -6.47 10.82
CA LEU A 7 -18.51 -6.01 11.45
C LEU A 7 -17.69 -5.20 10.43
N ASN A 8 -17.09 -4.12 10.89
CA ASN A 8 -16.26 -3.23 10.09
C ASN A 8 -14.90 -2.97 10.78
N LEU A 9 -14.04 -2.18 10.17
CA LEU A 9 -12.74 -1.88 10.75
C LEU A 9 -12.85 -1.13 12.09
N ILE A 10 -13.84 -0.26 12.28
CA ILE A 10 -14.03 0.49 13.54
C ILE A 10 -14.24 -0.48 14.70
N ASP A 11 -15.01 -1.54 14.49
CA ASP A 11 -15.21 -2.58 15.51
C ASP A 11 -13.87 -3.25 15.86
N LEU A 12 -13.04 -3.55 14.87
CA LEU A 12 -11.72 -4.15 15.10
C LEU A 12 -10.77 -3.19 15.82
N LEU A 13 -10.81 -1.90 15.49
CA LEU A 13 -10.00 -0.88 16.14
C LEU A 13 -10.34 -0.69 17.63
N ALA A 14 -11.49 -1.18 18.11
CA ALA A 14 -11.82 -1.21 19.53
C ALA A 14 -10.80 -2.01 20.38
N VAL A 15 -10.03 -2.93 19.76
CA VAL A 15 -8.89 -3.58 20.43
C VAL A 15 -7.84 -2.57 20.86
N GLU A 16 -7.65 -1.48 20.11
CA GLU A 16 -6.67 -0.42 20.35
C GLU A 16 -7.14 0.61 21.40
N ASN A 17 -8.39 0.50 21.85
CA ASN A 17 -8.93 1.35 22.93
C ASN A 17 -8.69 0.77 24.33
N ASP A 18 -7.91 -0.30 24.43
CA ASP A 18 -7.51 -0.90 25.69
C ASP A 18 -6.26 -0.20 26.25
N PRO A 19 -6.39 0.59 27.36
CA PRO A 19 -5.25 1.29 27.92
C PRO A 19 -4.18 0.32 28.46
N ASP A 20 -4.57 -0.87 28.95
CA ASP A 20 -3.63 -1.86 29.46
C ASP A 20 -2.75 -2.42 28.34
N LEU A 21 -3.34 -2.64 27.15
CA LEU A 21 -2.58 -3.06 25.96
C LEU A 21 -1.55 -2.00 25.55
N LEU A 22 -1.92 -0.72 25.63
CA LEU A 22 -1.05 0.40 25.24
C LEU A 22 -0.01 0.77 26.30
N ALA A 23 -0.18 0.32 27.54
CA ALA A 23 0.79 0.54 28.61
C ALA A 23 2.07 -0.30 28.48
N PHE A 24 2.04 -1.36 27.66
CA PHE A 24 3.23 -2.17 27.38
C PHE A 24 4.17 -1.46 26.41
N ASN A 25 5.20 -0.82 26.94
CA ASN A 25 6.17 -0.08 26.12
C ASN A 25 7.32 -0.95 25.60
N CYS A 26 7.88 -0.55 24.48
CA CYS A 26 9.16 -1.08 24.00
C CYS A 26 10.25 -0.90 25.07
N PRO A 27 11.12 -1.89 25.36
CA PRO A 27 12.09 -1.82 26.44
C PRO A 27 13.06 -0.64 26.40
N THR A 28 13.19 0.00 25.24
CA THR A 28 14.17 1.09 25.02
C THR A 28 13.53 2.46 24.77
N THR A 29 12.19 2.55 24.72
CA THR A 29 11.48 3.80 24.43
C THR A 29 10.07 3.79 25.03
N GLU A 30 9.40 4.94 25.00
CA GLU A 30 7.99 5.09 25.39
C GLU A 30 6.99 4.71 24.27
N ILE A 31 7.48 4.10 23.18
CA ILE A 31 6.63 3.62 22.10
C ILE A 31 5.92 2.35 22.55
N PRO A 32 4.57 2.29 22.48
CA PRO A 32 3.86 1.08 22.87
C PRO A 32 4.29 -0.10 21.99
N ALA A 33 4.55 -1.26 22.60
CA ALA A 33 4.96 -2.47 21.89
C ALA A 33 3.92 -2.89 20.84
N TRP A 34 2.65 -2.57 21.08
CA TRP A 34 1.55 -2.76 20.12
C TRP A 34 1.83 -2.12 18.76
N ALA A 35 2.43 -0.93 18.70
CA ALA A 35 2.73 -0.24 17.45
C ALA A 35 3.56 -1.09 16.47
N PHE A 36 4.43 -1.97 16.99
CA PHE A 36 5.29 -2.82 16.18
C PHE A 36 4.57 -4.01 15.56
N ILE A 37 3.40 -4.39 16.06
CA ILE A 37 2.72 -5.63 15.65
C ILE A 37 1.28 -5.42 15.18
N ARG A 38 0.66 -4.27 15.46
CA ARG A 38 -0.75 -3.99 15.21
C ARG A 38 -1.22 -4.42 13.82
N LEU A 39 -0.49 -4.04 12.78
CA LEU A 39 -0.85 -4.35 11.40
C LEU A 39 -0.86 -5.86 11.12
N ALA A 40 0.13 -6.59 11.63
CA ALA A 40 0.19 -8.04 11.46
C ALA A 40 -0.96 -8.72 12.21
N PHE A 41 -1.24 -8.30 13.43
CA PHE A 41 -2.34 -8.80 14.24
C PHE A 41 -3.69 -8.53 13.56
N MET A 42 -3.96 -7.27 13.17
CA MET A 42 -5.21 -6.87 12.50
C MET A 42 -5.43 -7.68 11.22
N ARG A 43 -4.41 -7.83 10.39
CA ARG A 43 -4.50 -8.60 9.13
C ARG A 43 -4.73 -10.10 9.36
N THR A 44 -4.26 -10.65 10.46
CA THR A 44 -4.58 -12.04 10.82
C THR A 44 -6.07 -12.18 11.09
N ILE A 45 -6.66 -11.29 11.90
CA ILE A 45 -8.10 -11.30 12.18
C ILE A 45 -8.93 -11.01 10.91
N ILE A 46 -8.59 -9.95 10.18
CA ILE A 46 -9.29 -9.56 8.94
C ILE A 46 -9.26 -10.71 7.92
N GLY A 47 -8.12 -11.38 7.78
CA GLY A 47 -7.97 -12.54 6.90
C GLY A 47 -8.93 -13.67 7.24
N LYS A 48 -9.13 -13.94 8.53
CA LYS A 48 -10.06 -14.99 9.00
C LYS A 48 -11.52 -14.61 8.84
N VAL A 49 -11.86 -13.37 9.16
CA VAL A 49 -13.27 -12.93 9.27
C VAL A 49 -13.85 -12.52 7.91
N PHE A 50 -13.07 -11.84 7.07
CA PHE A 50 -13.60 -11.20 5.86
C PHE A 50 -13.06 -11.79 4.54
N TYR A 51 -11.87 -12.39 4.58
CA TYR A 51 -11.21 -12.89 3.36
C TYR A 51 -11.17 -14.42 3.28
N GLU A 52 -11.48 -15.11 4.39
CA GLU A 52 -11.41 -16.57 4.53
C GLU A 52 -10.05 -17.16 4.12
N ARG A 53 -9.00 -16.32 4.17
CA ARG A 53 -7.62 -16.65 3.83
C ARG A 53 -6.65 -15.64 4.42
N PRO A 54 -5.36 -16.00 4.59
CA PRO A 54 -4.35 -15.05 5.04
C PRO A 54 -4.19 -13.88 4.07
N ILE A 55 -4.26 -12.64 4.56
CA ILE A 55 -3.92 -11.44 3.80
C ILE A 55 -2.40 -11.23 3.79
N MET A 56 -1.74 -11.63 4.88
CA MET A 56 -0.29 -11.59 4.99
C MET A 56 0.30 -12.90 4.47
N GLY A 57 1.13 -12.79 3.50
CA GLY A 57 1.80 -13.89 2.85
C GLY A 57 1.85 -13.57 1.37
N SER A 58 2.96 -12.99 0.95
CA SER A 58 3.16 -12.69 -0.45
C SER A 58 3.11 -13.97 -1.25
N ASN A 59 2.13 -14.09 -2.13
CA ASN A 59 2.18 -15.02 -3.25
C ASN A 59 3.23 -14.59 -4.30
N PHE A 60 4.25 -13.85 -3.87
CA PHE A 60 5.40 -13.56 -4.71
C PHE A 60 6.13 -14.86 -5.03
N VAL A 61 6.53 -15.01 -6.27
CA VAL A 61 7.45 -16.09 -6.68
C VAL A 61 8.60 -16.10 -5.66
N GLN A 62 8.69 -17.19 -4.90
CA GLN A 62 9.73 -17.31 -3.89
C GLN A 62 11.08 -17.42 -4.57
N THR A 63 11.82 -16.33 -4.59
CA THR A 63 13.20 -16.34 -5.04
C THR A 63 14.01 -17.22 -4.10
N GLY A 64 14.66 -18.24 -4.64
CA GLY A 64 15.49 -19.15 -3.86
C GLY A 64 16.66 -18.46 -3.18
N TYR A 65 17.25 -19.11 -2.16
CA TYR A 65 18.39 -18.58 -1.41
C TYR A 65 19.55 -18.06 -2.28
N PRO A 66 19.95 -18.73 -3.38
CA PRO A 66 21.02 -18.22 -4.26
C PRO A 66 20.69 -16.86 -4.88
N GLY A 67 19.43 -16.65 -5.29
CA GLY A 67 18.98 -15.37 -5.85
C GLY A 67 19.01 -14.24 -4.83
N LYS A 68 18.60 -14.53 -3.58
CA LYS A 68 18.66 -13.56 -2.47
C LYS A 68 20.11 -13.18 -2.12
N ALA A 69 21.00 -14.17 -2.07
CA ALA A 69 22.42 -13.95 -1.83
C ALA A 69 23.07 -13.12 -2.95
N GLY A 70 22.74 -13.46 -4.22
CA GLY A 70 23.21 -12.70 -5.38
C GLY A 70 22.77 -11.24 -5.36
N TYR A 71 21.51 -10.98 -4.99
CA TYR A 71 21.02 -9.61 -4.83
C TYR A 71 21.74 -8.86 -3.71
N LEU A 72 21.98 -9.51 -2.57
CA LEU A 72 22.70 -8.91 -1.43
C LEU A 72 24.14 -8.53 -1.82
N ILE A 73 24.86 -9.44 -2.49
CA ILE A 73 26.24 -9.17 -2.96
C ILE A 73 26.28 -8.00 -3.93
N ARG A 74 25.36 -7.98 -4.91
CA ARG A 74 25.25 -6.86 -5.87
C ARG A 74 24.93 -5.54 -5.18
N SER A 75 24.03 -5.56 -4.19
CA SER A 75 23.68 -4.37 -3.39
C SER A 75 24.87 -3.84 -2.61
N LEU A 76 25.66 -4.73 -1.98
CA LEU A 76 26.88 -4.36 -1.27
C LEU A 76 27.91 -3.75 -2.23
N TRP A 77 28.17 -4.43 -3.35
CA TRP A 77 29.12 -3.96 -4.37
C TRP A 77 28.72 -2.58 -4.90
N HIS A 78 27.44 -2.42 -5.28
CA HIS A 78 26.90 -1.15 -5.77
C HIS A 78 27.11 -0.03 -4.73
N ASN A 79 26.72 -0.27 -3.47
CA ASN A 79 26.81 0.73 -2.42
C ASN A 79 28.27 1.14 -2.08
N VAL A 80 29.24 0.26 -2.30
CA VAL A 80 30.67 0.56 -2.10
C VAL A 80 31.25 1.29 -3.29
N THR A 81 30.88 0.91 -4.52
CA THR A 81 31.47 1.45 -5.75
C THR A 81 30.76 2.73 -6.23
N SER A 82 29.47 2.86 -5.97
CA SER A 82 28.73 4.07 -6.32
C SER A 82 29.12 5.22 -5.39
N ARG A 83 29.25 6.41 -5.98
CA ARG A 83 29.49 7.66 -5.25
C ARG A 83 28.21 8.49 -5.34
N PRO A 84 27.22 8.24 -4.47
CA PRO A 84 25.97 8.98 -4.54
C PRO A 84 26.26 10.46 -4.34
N LYS A 85 25.65 11.28 -5.19
CA LYS A 85 25.72 12.73 -5.07
C LYS A 85 25.02 13.16 -3.78
N GLN A 86 25.46 14.27 -3.21
CA GLN A 86 24.81 14.90 -2.08
C GLN A 86 23.35 15.20 -2.44
N ALA A 87 22.44 14.93 -1.53
CA ALA A 87 21.01 15.14 -1.76
C ALA A 87 20.34 15.67 -0.50
N HIS A 88 19.36 16.55 -0.66
CA HIS A 88 18.53 17.06 0.44
C HIS A 88 17.23 16.27 0.58
N VAL A 89 16.79 15.62 -0.51
CA VAL A 89 15.60 14.78 -0.54
C VAL A 89 16.00 13.33 -0.74
N CYS A 90 15.53 12.44 0.12
CA CYS A 90 15.82 11.02 0.04
C CYS A 90 14.52 10.22 -0.04
N PHE A 91 14.41 9.32 -1.00
CA PHE A 91 13.28 8.40 -1.14
C PHE A 91 13.69 7.02 -0.65
N LEU A 92 12.93 6.45 0.27
CA LEU A 92 13.10 5.09 0.74
C LEU A 92 11.95 4.24 0.19
N THR A 93 12.24 3.39 -0.79
CA THR A 93 11.26 2.54 -1.46
C THR A 93 11.34 1.10 -0.99
N THR A 94 10.25 0.35 -1.18
CA THR A 94 10.22 -1.11 -0.95
C THR A 94 10.80 -1.87 -2.14
N GLY A 95 10.79 -1.26 -3.32
CA GLY A 95 11.14 -1.89 -4.60
C GLY A 95 10.00 -2.68 -5.23
N SER A 96 8.83 -2.72 -4.60
CA SER A 96 7.65 -3.40 -5.14
C SER A 96 7.02 -2.64 -6.32
N GLY A 97 7.22 -1.33 -6.36
CA GLY A 97 6.77 -0.44 -7.43
C GLY A 97 7.64 -0.46 -8.70
N ASN A 98 8.70 -1.27 -8.74
CA ASN A 98 9.60 -1.32 -9.89
C ASN A 98 8.94 -1.92 -11.12
N TYR A 99 9.12 -1.25 -12.25
CA TYR A 99 8.70 -1.74 -13.57
C TYR A 99 9.79 -1.46 -14.62
N ALA A 100 9.80 -2.27 -15.69
CA ALA A 100 10.69 -2.06 -16.82
C ALA A 100 10.07 -1.05 -17.81
N GLU A 101 10.86 -0.06 -18.20
CA GLU A 101 10.52 0.89 -19.27
C GLU A 101 11.65 0.86 -20.29
N LEU A 102 11.45 0.16 -21.40
CA LEU A 102 12.50 -0.14 -22.40
C LEU A 102 13.70 -0.85 -21.72
N ASP A 103 14.88 -0.26 -21.77
CA ASP A 103 16.11 -0.80 -21.20
C ASP A 103 16.40 -0.35 -19.75
N TYR A 104 15.46 0.36 -19.15
CA TYR A 104 15.60 0.92 -17.82
C TYR A 104 14.62 0.28 -16.84
N THR A 105 14.95 0.36 -15.55
CA THR A 105 14.00 0.09 -14.46
C THR A 105 13.67 1.41 -13.76
N ARG A 106 12.40 1.65 -13.52
CA ARG A 106 11.90 2.79 -12.75
C ARG A 106 11.03 2.32 -11.59
N ASP A 107 11.03 3.07 -10.51
CA ASP A 107 9.96 2.96 -9.53
C ASP A 107 8.77 3.81 -9.98
N ARG A 108 7.56 3.25 -9.87
CA ARG A 108 6.32 3.85 -10.39
C ARG A 108 6.04 5.27 -9.89
N LEU A 109 6.42 5.58 -8.66
CA LEU A 109 6.18 6.88 -8.02
C LEU A 109 7.48 7.59 -7.68
N ALA A 110 8.38 6.93 -6.97
CA ALA A 110 9.60 7.55 -6.46
C ALA A 110 10.50 8.07 -7.57
N SER A 111 10.58 7.41 -8.74
CA SER A 111 11.41 7.90 -9.84
C SER A 111 10.93 9.25 -10.37
N SER A 112 9.63 9.38 -10.67
CA SER A 112 9.07 10.64 -11.17
C SER A 112 9.12 11.76 -10.12
N LEU A 113 8.82 11.45 -8.86
CA LEU A 113 8.92 12.43 -7.77
C LEU A 113 10.37 12.89 -7.56
N ALA A 114 11.35 11.97 -7.65
CA ALA A 114 12.77 12.31 -7.51
C ALA A 114 13.27 13.20 -8.66
N GLU A 115 12.81 12.97 -9.88
CA GLU A 115 13.12 13.79 -11.06
C GLU A 115 12.47 15.18 -11.00
N ALA A 116 11.23 15.27 -10.48
CA ALA A 116 10.52 16.54 -10.31
C ALA A 116 11.00 17.36 -9.10
N SER A 117 11.80 16.78 -8.22
CA SER A 117 12.31 17.48 -7.03
C SER A 117 13.14 18.68 -7.42
N PRO A 118 12.90 19.88 -6.84
CA PRO A 118 13.68 21.09 -7.13
C PRO A 118 15.10 21.03 -6.58
N LYS A 119 15.39 20.03 -5.74
CA LYS A 119 16.71 19.75 -5.16
C LYS A 119 17.15 18.34 -5.52
N GLN A 120 18.47 18.11 -5.51
CA GLN A 120 19.02 16.80 -5.82
C GLN A 120 18.46 15.73 -4.89
N SER A 121 17.99 14.64 -5.48
CA SER A 121 17.37 13.52 -4.79
C SER A 121 18.28 12.29 -4.78
N LEU A 122 18.09 11.45 -3.75
CA LEU A 122 18.70 10.13 -3.61
C LEU A 122 17.59 9.11 -3.42
N ILE A 123 17.64 8.00 -4.13
CA ILE A 123 16.73 6.86 -3.90
C ILE A 123 17.45 5.76 -3.14
N ILE A 124 16.86 5.28 -2.06
CA ILE A 124 17.26 4.06 -1.36
C ILE A 124 16.28 2.96 -1.74
N GLN A 125 16.74 2.07 -2.61
CA GLN A 125 15.93 1.01 -3.19
C GLN A 125 15.84 -0.20 -2.26
N GLY A 126 14.62 -0.70 -2.04
CA GLY A 126 14.36 -2.00 -1.43
C GLY A 126 14.63 -3.16 -2.39
N HIS A 127 14.50 -4.40 -1.87
CA HIS A 127 14.76 -5.59 -2.70
C HIS A 127 13.57 -5.99 -3.60
N GLY A 128 12.36 -5.42 -3.35
CA GLY A 128 11.15 -5.80 -4.08
C GLY A 128 10.94 -7.33 -4.08
N ASN A 129 10.93 -7.90 -5.26
CA ASN A 129 10.84 -9.36 -5.48
C ASN A 129 12.22 -10.04 -5.61
N TRP A 130 13.31 -9.44 -5.11
CA TRP A 130 14.71 -9.90 -5.24
C TRP A 130 15.25 -9.95 -6.68
N THR A 131 14.58 -9.25 -7.61
CA THR A 131 15.08 -9.10 -8.97
C THR A 131 15.97 -7.87 -9.05
N TRP A 132 17.20 -8.04 -9.56
CA TRP A 132 18.12 -6.92 -9.71
C TRP A 132 17.62 -5.98 -10.82
N PRO A 133 17.41 -4.68 -10.53
CA PRO A 133 16.94 -3.74 -11.55
C PRO A 133 18.04 -3.48 -12.58
N LYS A 134 17.66 -3.48 -13.86
CA LYS A 134 18.56 -3.08 -14.94
C LYS A 134 18.52 -1.56 -15.09
N ASN A 135 19.70 -0.93 -15.13
CA ASN A 135 19.81 0.52 -15.41
C ASN A 135 18.77 1.36 -14.63
N PHE A 136 18.76 1.29 -13.29
CA PHE A 136 17.76 1.99 -12.50
C PHE A 136 17.83 3.51 -12.69
N VAL A 137 16.69 4.16 -12.89
CA VAL A 137 16.58 5.61 -13.11
C VAL A 137 15.69 6.22 -11.99
N PRO A 138 16.16 7.32 -11.37
CA PRO A 138 17.41 8.04 -11.57
C PRO A 138 18.64 7.28 -11.03
N ALA A 139 19.80 7.56 -11.60
CA ALA A 139 21.05 6.84 -11.26
C ALA A 139 21.60 7.11 -9.86
N ASN A 140 21.16 8.19 -9.18
CA ASN A 140 21.57 8.49 -7.81
C ASN A 140 20.82 7.57 -6.82
N THR A 141 21.24 6.31 -6.76
CA THR A 141 20.54 5.25 -6.04
C THR A 141 21.47 4.44 -5.17
N LEU A 142 21.00 4.03 -3.99
CA LEU A 142 21.60 3.05 -3.08
C LEU A 142 20.60 1.93 -2.79
N TYR A 143 21.06 0.86 -2.17
CA TYR A 143 20.22 -0.29 -1.80
C TYR A 143 20.26 -0.50 -0.29
N ASN A 144 19.08 -0.62 0.35
CA ASN A 144 18.99 -0.82 1.80
C ASN A 144 19.09 -2.29 2.25
N THR A 145 19.10 -3.24 1.32
CA THR A 145 19.11 -4.68 1.64
C THR A 145 20.24 -5.08 2.57
N PRO A 146 21.51 -4.61 2.37
CA PRO A 146 22.60 -4.95 3.29
C PRO A 146 22.36 -4.50 4.73
N SER A 147 21.85 -3.28 4.91
CA SER A 147 21.55 -2.74 6.24
C SER A 147 20.37 -3.45 6.90
N LYS A 148 19.33 -3.78 6.14
CA LYS A 148 18.20 -4.58 6.63
C LYS A 148 18.66 -5.95 7.10
N VAL A 149 19.39 -6.69 6.28
CA VAL A 149 19.92 -8.03 6.63
C VAL A 149 20.78 -7.95 7.90
N ARG A 150 21.67 -6.98 7.99
CA ARG A 150 22.48 -6.76 9.21
C ARG A 150 21.62 -6.47 10.43
N ALA A 151 20.65 -5.58 10.34
CA ALA A 151 19.78 -5.22 11.46
C ALA A 151 18.96 -6.43 11.94
N HIS A 152 18.42 -7.22 11.01
CA HIS A 152 17.68 -8.43 11.36
C HIS A 152 18.57 -9.50 11.98
N ALA A 153 19.77 -9.74 11.45
CA ALA A 153 20.70 -10.69 12.04
C ALA A 153 21.10 -10.30 13.47
N LEU A 154 21.40 -9.02 13.70
CA LEU A 154 21.70 -8.52 15.05
C LEU A 154 20.47 -8.60 15.96
N GLY A 155 19.27 -8.34 15.45
CA GLY A 155 18.02 -8.51 16.17
C GLY A 155 17.82 -9.95 16.64
N TRP A 156 18.05 -10.93 15.77
CA TRP A 156 18.00 -12.35 16.15
C TRP A 156 18.97 -12.68 17.29
N CYS A 157 20.22 -12.22 17.20
CA CYS A 157 21.21 -12.47 18.25
C CYS A 157 20.87 -11.77 19.58
N ARG A 158 20.11 -10.70 19.55
CA ARG A 158 19.77 -9.86 20.71
C ARG A 158 18.38 -10.08 21.28
N THR A 159 17.59 -10.97 20.66
CA THR A 159 16.27 -11.32 21.20
C THR A 159 16.40 -12.01 22.55
N SER A 160 16.05 -11.31 23.62
CA SER A 160 16.15 -11.75 25.01
C SER A 160 14.85 -12.41 25.51
N LYS A 161 14.92 -13.02 26.70
CA LYS A 161 13.72 -13.50 27.40
C LYS A 161 12.71 -12.35 27.63
N GLN A 162 13.19 -11.17 28.05
CA GLN A 162 12.34 -10.00 28.25
C GLN A 162 11.54 -9.62 27.00
N HIS A 163 12.17 -9.65 25.80
CA HIS A 163 11.46 -9.38 24.56
C HIS A 163 10.37 -10.42 24.27
N ARG A 164 10.64 -11.70 24.56
CA ARG A 164 9.66 -12.79 24.34
C ARG A 164 8.50 -12.73 25.31
N ASP A 165 8.79 -12.52 26.60
CA ASP A 165 7.76 -12.43 27.64
C ASP A 165 6.83 -11.23 27.39
N LEU A 166 7.40 -10.06 27.08
CA LEU A 166 6.63 -8.86 26.69
C LEU A 166 5.78 -9.11 25.45
N ALA A 167 6.36 -9.70 24.41
CA ALA A 167 5.66 -9.96 23.17
C ALA A 167 4.48 -10.92 23.38
N LEU A 168 4.68 -11.99 24.13
CA LEU A 168 3.62 -12.95 24.45
C LEU A 168 2.48 -12.26 25.24
N THR A 169 2.82 -11.46 26.24
CA THR A 169 1.83 -10.71 27.04
C THR A 169 0.98 -9.80 26.14
N VAL A 170 1.61 -9.02 25.26
CA VAL A 170 0.91 -8.11 24.34
C VAL A 170 -0.02 -8.87 23.40
N ILE A 171 0.45 -9.97 22.81
CA ILE A 171 -0.35 -10.74 21.84
C ILE A 171 -1.51 -11.46 22.52
N VAL A 172 -1.29 -12.07 23.68
CA VAL A 172 -2.36 -12.74 24.45
C VAL A 172 -3.42 -11.72 24.89
N SER A 173 -3.02 -10.56 25.40
CA SER A 173 -3.96 -9.47 25.76
C SER A 173 -4.82 -9.05 24.57
N ALA A 174 -4.18 -8.77 23.42
CA ALA A 174 -4.90 -8.40 22.21
C ALA A 174 -5.82 -9.51 21.67
N ALA A 175 -5.39 -10.78 21.73
CA ALA A 175 -6.17 -11.93 21.27
C ALA A 175 -7.43 -12.15 22.14
N LEU A 176 -7.31 -12.01 23.46
CA LEU A 176 -8.46 -12.08 24.37
C LEU A 176 -9.47 -10.97 24.06
N ARG A 177 -8.98 -9.77 23.79
CA ARG A 177 -9.85 -8.64 23.43
C ARG A 177 -10.55 -8.86 22.08
N ALA A 178 -9.81 -9.30 21.06
CA ALA A 178 -10.38 -9.61 19.75
C ALA A 178 -11.44 -10.71 19.81
N ARG A 179 -11.22 -11.76 20.64
CA ARG A 179 -12.19 -12.81 20.85
C ARG A 179 -13.51 -12.28 21.45
N THR A 180 -13.41 -11.31 22.38
CA THR A 180 -14.59 -10.68 22.99
C THR A 180 -15.39 -9.86 21.96
N ILE A 181 -14.70 -9.18 21.05
CA ILE A 181 -15.34 -8.28 20.05
C ILE A 181 -15.89 -9.06 18.85
N PHE A 182 -15.15 -10.04 18.35
CA PHE A 182 -15.42 -10.69 17.04
C PHE A 182 -15.88 -12.15 17.15
N ASP A 183 -15.91 -12.72 18.36
CA ASP A 183 -16.04 -14.18 18.53
C ASP A 183 -15.03 -14.97 17.67
N CYS A 184 -13.88 -14.34 17.38
CA CYS A 184 -12.80 -14.88 16.57
C CYS A 184 -11.53 -15.00 17.42
N GLY A 185 -11.16 -16.23 17.77
CA GLY A 185 -9.91 -16.51 18.49
C GLY A 185 -8.72 -16.70 17.53
N LEU A 186 -7.52 -16.41 18.01
CA LEU A 186 -6.28 -16.87 17.42
C LEU A 186 -5.98 -18.29 17.91
N SER A 187 -5.41 -19.12 17.03
CA SER A 187 -4.83 -20.41 17.45
C SER A 187 -3.53 -20.19 18.22
N ASP A 188 -3.09 -21.19 18.96
CA ASP A 188 -1.80 -21.13 19.67
C ASP A 188 -0.63 -20.88 18.71
N GLU A 189 -0.66 -21.46 17.51
CA GLU A 189 0.35 -21.25 16.46
C GLU A 189 0.36 -19.81 15.95
N GLU A 190 -0.81 -19.18 15.79
CA GLU A 190 -0.92 -17.77 15.39
C GLU A 190 -0.41 -16.85 16.49
N VAL A 191 -0.74 -17.15 17.76
CA VAL A 191 -0.24 -16.41 18.92
C VAL A 191 1.28 -16.50 18.99
N ASP A 192 1.86 -17.70 18.86
CA ASP A 192 3.30 -17.91 18.90
C ASP A 192 4.00 -17.20 17.73
N THR A 193 3.43 -17.28 16.54
CA THR A 193 3.99 -16.60 15.35
C THR A 193 4.03 -15.08 15.52
N LEU A 194 2.93 -14.49 15.99
CA LEU A 194 2.86 -13.05 16.22
C LEU A 194 3.78 -12.62 17.38
N ALA A 195 3.86 -13.41 18.45
CA ALA A 195 4.76 -13.14 19.56
C ALA A 195 6.24 -13.22 19.15
N GLN A 196 6.63 -14.23 18.37
CA GLN A 196 7.97 -14.33 17.80
C GLN A 196 8.28 -13.14 16.89
N MET A 197 7.34 -12.75 16.03
CA MET A 197 7.49 -11.59 15.17
C MET A 197 7.68 -10.30 15.97
N LEU A 198 6.87 -10.07 17.01
CA LEU A 198 6.98 -8.90 17.89
C LEU A 198 8.30 -8.89 18.64
N SER A 199 8.68 -9.99 19.27
CA SER A 199 9.93 -10.09 20.03
C SER A 199 11.16 -9.77 19.17
N HIS A 200 11.17 -10.28 17.92
CA HIS A 200 12.23 -9.97 16.96
C HIS A 200 12.22 -8.51 16.51
N ARG A 201 11.04 -7.91 16.27
CA ARG A 201 10.93 -6.48 15.91
C ARG A 201 11.41 -5.57 17.02
N LEU A 202 11.06 -5.86 18.27
CA LEU A 202 11.55 -5.11 19.42
C LEU A 202 13.08 -5.17 19.57
N ALA A 203 13.68 -6.35 19.35
CA ALA A 203 15.14 -6.51 19.37
C ALA A 203 15.86 -5.88 18.16
N THR A 204 15.18 -5.82 17.00
CA THR A 204 15.74 -5.24 15.75
C THR A 204 15.65 -3.72 15.75
N TYR A 205 14.64 -3.15 16.38
CA TYR A 205 14.35 -1.72 16.38
C TYR A 205 15.57 -0.83 16.75
N PRO A 206 16.31 -1.05 17.85
CA PRO A 206 17.47 -0.20 18.18
C PRO A 206 18.56 -0.24 17.10
N GLN A 207 18.69 -1.35 16.37
CA GLN A 207 19.66 -1.52 15.30
C GLN A 207 19.30 -0.67 14.08
N ILE A 208 17.99 -0.60 13.77
CA ILE A 208 17.46 0.24 12.69
C ILE A 208 17.63 1.72 13.04
N VAL A 209 17.27 2.11 14.26
CA VAL A 209 17.42 3.49 14.75
C VAL A 209 18.88 3.93 14.66
N ASP A 210 19.81 3.17 15.22
CA ASP A 210 21.23 3.50 15.23
C ASP A 210 21.80 3.61 13.80
N TYR A 211 21.44 2.66 12.92
CA TYR A 211 21.89 2.69 11.55
C TYR A 211 21.41 3.93 10.79
N TYR A 212 20.08 4.20 10.80
CA TYR A 212 19.52 5.31 10.04
C TYR A 212 19.88 6.66 10.65
N TYR A 213 19.94 6.78 11.97
CA TYR A 213 20.40 8.00 12.63
C TYR A 213 21.82 8.38 12.19
N ARG A 214 22.77 7.45 12.29
CA ARG A 214 24.16 7.70 11.84
C ARG A 214 24.25 7.95 10.34
N TRP A 215 23.40 7.28 9.57
CA TRP A 215 23.38 7.45 8.12
C TRP A 215 22.87 8.85 7.73
N LEU A 216 21.79 9.33 8.36
CA LEU A 216 21.21 10.65 8.15
C LEU A 216 22.14 11.77 8.62
N MET A 217 22.76 11.61 9.81
CA MET A 217 23.71 12.59 10.35
C MET A 217 24.97 12.80 9.47
N LYS A 218 25.33 11.79 8.66
CA LYS A 218 26.47 11.88 7.72
C LYS A 218 26.11 12.53 6.39
N ARG A 219 24.82 12.77 6.15
CA ARG A 219 24.28 13.32 4.91
C ARG A 219 23.42 14.53 5.21
N ASP A 220 23.40 15.48 4.28
CA ASP A 220 22.53 16.67 4.40
C ASP A 220 21.12 16.38 3.91
N ILE A 221 20.52 15.25 4.35
CA ILE A 221 19.13 14.93 4.08
C ILE A 221 18.25 15.76 5.01
N ARG A 222 17.30 16.48 4.44
CA ARG A 222 16.33 17.31 5.17
C ARG A 222 14.89 16.77 5.06
N LEU A 223 14.60 16.09 3.96
CA LEU A 223 13.30 15.43 3.71
C LEU A 223 13.53 13.97 3.36
N LEU A 224 12.90 13.07 4.13
CA LEU A 224 12.88 11.63 3.88
C LEU A 224 11.48 11.22 3.43
N MET A 225 11.35 10.88 2.15
CA MET A 225 10.14 10.36 1.52
C MET A 225 10.07 8.85 1.72
N LEU A 226 8.93 8.34 2.18
CA LEU A 226 8.76 6.95 2.56
C LEU A 226 7.65 6.28 1.73
N GLU A 227 7.89 5.08 1.28
CA GLU A 227 6.85 4.12 0.95
C GLU A 227 6.51 3.34 2.23
N ASP A 228 5.22 3.14 2.53
CA ASP A 228 4.73 2.41 3.72
C ASP A 228 5.09 3.06 5.09
N GLY A 229 5.29 4.37 5.16
CA GLY A 229 5.69 5.05 6.40
C GLY A 229 4.71 4.88 7.56
N CYS A 230 3.41 4.91 7.29
CA CYS A 230 2.35 4.75 8.30
C CYS A 230 2.11 3.28 8.71
N LEU A 231 2.63 2.31 7.96
CA LEU A 231 2.36 0.89 8.20
C LEU A 231 3.13 0.28 9.39
N GLY A 232 3.94 1.06 10.08
CA GLY A 232 4.64 0.62 11.27
C GLY A 232 5.79 -0.35 10.99
N SER A 233 5.95 -1.40 11.80
CA SER A 233 7.00 -2.40 11.65
C SER A 233 8.41 -1.76 11.68
N ASN A 234 9.26 -2.06 10.72
CA ASN A 234 10.62 -1.52 10.62
C ASN A 234 10.66 -0.01 10.34
N MET A 235 9.59 0.56 9.76
CA MET A 235 9.49 2.00 9.50
C MET A 235 9.46 2.83 10.79
N ILE A 236 8.98 2.26 11.90
CA ILE A 236 9.05 2.89 13.23
C ILE A 236 10.48 3.33 13.55
N GLY A 237 11.44 2.43 13.38
CA GLY A 237 12.85 2.75 13.64
C GLY A 237 13.45 3.78 12.67
N VAL A 238 13.03 3.75 11.40
CA VAL A 238 13.46 4.73 10.38
C VAL A 238 12.92 6.12 10.71
N ILE A 239 11.63 6.22 11.02
CA ILE A 239 10.98 7.50 11.37
C ILE A 239 11.54 8.06 12.67
N HIS A 240 11.73 7.21 13.67
CA HIS A 240 12.33 7.64 14.93
C HIS A 240 13.76 8.18 14.72
N ALA A 241 14.58 7.48 13.94
CA ALA A 241 15.92 7.95 13.57
C ALA A 241 15.90 9.30 12.85
N ALA A 242 14.95 9.48 11.93
CA ALA A 242 14.76 10.74 11.20
C ALA A 242 14.37 11.89 12.16
N ARG A 243 13.47 11.63 13.12
CA ARG A 243 13.10 12.62 14.14
C ARG A 243 14.29 13.02 15.02
N MET A 244 15.09 12.04 15.47
CA MET A 244 16.32 12.29 16.24
C MET A 244 17.34 13.12 15.43
N ALA A 245 17.41 12.88 14.12
CA ALA A 245 18.27 13.63 13.21
C ALA A 245 17.66 14.98 12.74
N LYS A 246 16.47 15.35 13.25
CA LYS A 246 15.70 16.52 12.84
C LYS A 246 15.39 16.56 11.33
N VAL A 247 15.18 15.38 10.73
CA VAL A 247 14.79 15.22 9.31
C VAL A 247 13.29 15.11 9.21
N VAL A 248 12.68 15.89 8.33
CA VAL A 248 11.24 15.78 8.03
C VAL A 248 10.95 14.48 7.30
N THR A 249 9.85 13.81 7.66
CA THR A 249 9.41 12.59 7.00
C THR A 249 8.07 12.79 6.33
N ALA A 250 7.91 12.28 5.12
CA ALA A 250 6.64 12.26 4.41
C ALA A 250 6.44 10.90 3.73
N GLU A 251 5.24 10.34 3.86
CA GLU A 251 4.84 9.19 3.07
C GLU A 251 4.17 9.66 1.78
N TYR A 252 4.39 8.96 0.67
CA TYR A 252 3.59 9.13 -0.55
C TYR A 252 2.63 7.97 -0.73
N GLN A 253 1.36 8.29 -1.03
CA GLN A 253 0.34 7.29 -1.28
C GLN A 253 0.79 6.40 -2.45
N HIS A 254 0.73 5.08 -2.27
CA HIS A 254 1.16 4.11 -3.27
C HIS A 254 0.06 3.12 -3.70
N GLY A 255 -1.10 3.17 -3.02
CA GLY A 255 -2.25 2.31 -3.26
C GLY A 255 -3.54 2.93 -2.76
N MET A 256 -4.57 2.12 -2.62
CA MET A 256 -5.85 2.54 -2.08
C MET A 256 -5.72 2.85 -0.59
N ILE A 257 -6.21 4.01 -0.17
CA ILE A 257 -6.40 4.38 1.22
C ILE A 257 -7.91 4.57 1.44
N SER A 258 -8.47 3.89 2.42
CA SER A 258 -9.90 3.91 2.70
C SER A 258 -10.17 3.81 4.19
N SER A 259 -11.41 4.07 4.61
CA SER A 259 -11.86 3.90 6.00
C SER A 259 -11.81 2.43 6.47
N GLY A 260 -11.74 1.48 5.54
CA GLY A 260 -11.52 0.06 5.84
C GLY A 260 -10.05 -0.38 5.78
N HIS A 261 -9.09 0.53 5.53
CA HIS A 261 -7.68 0.16 5.46
C HIS A 261 -7.02 0.19 6.85
N ASP A 262 -6.66 -0.98 7.36
CA ASP A 262 -6.09 -1.22 8.69
C ASP A 262 -4.77 -0.49 8.99
N GLY A 263 -4.00 -0.18 7.96
CA GLY A 263 -2.72 0.52 8.08
C GLY A 263 -2.87 2.04 8.27
N TYR A 264 -3.97 2.62 7.79
CA TYR A 264 -4.19 4.08 7.80
C TYR A 264 -5.29 4.54 8.75
N ASN A 265 -5.94 3.60 9.45
CA ASN A 265 -6.90 3.88 10.50
C ASN A 265 -6.45 3.26 11.81
N ILE A 266 -6.68 3.99 12.89
CA ILE A 266 -6.25 3.62 14.25
C ILE A 266 -7.33 3.93 15.25
N GLY A 267 -7.31 3.23 16.39
CA GLY A 267 -8.21 3.48 17.50
C GLY A 267 -7.96 4.83 18.18
N ASP A 268 -8.99 5.39 18.78
CA ASP A 268 -8.96 6.75 19.36
C ASP A 268 -7.89 6.93 20.43
N HIS A 269 -7.62 5.90 21.24
CA HIS A 269 -6.57 5.97 22.26
C HIS A 269 -5.17 6.07 21.66
N LEU A 270 -4.92 5.46 20.50
CA LEU A 270 -3.66 5.63 19.78
C LEU A 270 -3.51 7.01 19.16
N ILE A 271 -4.59 7.65 18.72
CA ILE A 271 -4.55 9.02 18.18
C ILE A 271 -3.95 9.99 19.20
N GLY A 272 -4.32 9.84 20.48
CA GLY A 272 -3.82 10.64 21.58
C GLY A 272 -2.46 10.19 22.17
N HIS A 273 -1.96 9.02 21.83
CA HIS A 273 -0.77 8.43 22.46
C HIS A 273 0.53 9.04 21.92
N ASN A 274 1.23 9.81 22.75
CA ASN A 274 2.45 10.53 22.32
C ASN A 274 3.54 9.61 21.77
N GLY A 275 3.82 8.47 22.44
CA GLY A 275 4.80 7.51 21.97
C GLY A 275 4.45 6.92 20.60
N PHE A 276 3.16 6.65 20.34
CA PHE A 276 2.72 6.17 19.03
C PHE A 276 2.86 7.25 17.95
N ARG A 277 2.49 8.49 18.22
CA ARG A 277 2.62 9.60 17.26
C ARG A 277 4.05 9.81 16.78
N GLN A 278 5.04 9.45 17.59
CA GLN A 278 6.45 9.50 17.18
C GLN A 278 6.84 8.42 16.15
N THR A 279 5.99 7.41 15.96
CA THR A 279 6.20 6.35 14.96
C THR A 279 5.67 6.71 13.57
N LEU A 280 4.96 7.83 13.45
CA LEU A 280 4.30 8.27 12.22
C LEU A 280 5.12 9.34 11.49
N PRO A 281 5.03 9.41 10.15
CA PRO A 281 5.63 10.50 9.39
C PRO A 281 4.96 11.84 9.74
N HIS A 282 5.58 12.94 9.39
CA HIS A 282 4.99 14.28 9.56
C HIS A 282 3.86 14.52 8.56
N TYR A 283 4.03 14.01 7.34
CA TYR A 283 3.10 14.22 6.23
C TYR A 283 2.76 12.92 5.53
N ILE A 284 1.56 12.88 4.95
CA ILE A 284 1.20 11.92 3.90
C ILE A 284 0.78 12.69 2.64
N LEU A 285 1.39 12.38 1.52
CA LEU A 285 1.10 12.95 0.22
C LEU A 285 0.12 12.03 -0.50
N THR A 286 -1.09 12.54 -0.74
CA THR A 286 -2.18 11.77 -1.34
C THR A 286 -2.36 12.09 -2.82
N TYR A 287 -3.04 11.22 -3.55
CA TYR A 287 -3.33 11.39 -4.96
C TYR A 287 -4.26 12.57 -5.25
N GLY A 288 -5.17 12.88 -4.33
CA GLY A 288 -6.13 13.97 -4.45
C GLY A 288 -6.85 14.25 -3.13
N LYS A 289 -7.68 15.30 -3.12
CA LYS A 289 -8.34 15.76 -1.90
C LYS A 289 -9.30 14.74 -1.30
N TRP A 290 -9.97 13.95 -2.13
CA TRP A 290 -10.89 12.91 -1.67
C TRP A 290 -10.20 11.93 -0.73
N TRP A 291 -8.97 11.51 -1.02
CA TRP A 291 -8.22 10.56 -0.21
C TRP A 291 -7.92 11.08 1.21
N ASN A 292 -7.80 12.41 1.37
CA ASN A 292 -7.54 13.03 2.68
C ASN A 292 -8.66 12.79 3.70
N THR A 293 -9.88 12.50 3.23
CA THR A 293 -11.05 12.25 4.09
C THR A 293 -11.24 10.78 4.41
N GLN A 294 -10.46 9.88 3.79
CA GLN A 294 -10.68 8.44 3.84
C GLN A 294 -9.97 7.73 5.00
N PHE A 295 -9.26 8.43 5.84
CA PHE A 295 -8.52 7.82 6.95
C PHE A 295 -8.34 8.78 8.13
N ASN A 296 -8.11 8.20 9.33
CA ASN A 296 -8.03 8.97 10.58
C ASN A 296 -6.63 9.11 11.16
N MET A 297 -5.57 8.65 10.45
CA MET A 297 -4.19 8.77 10.93
C MET A 297 -3.85 10.23 11.27
N PRO A 298 -3.24 10.51 12.46
CA PRO A 298 -2.94 11.87 12.91
C PRO A 298 -1.64 12.42 12.29
N VAL A 299 -1.63 12.52 10.97
CA VAL A 299 -0.56 13.08 10.13
C VAL A 299 -1.09 14.21 9.27
N ALA A 300 -0.25 15.17 8.89
CA ALA A 300 -0.66 16.21 7.97
C ALA A 300 -0.86 15.62 6.55
N LYS A 301 -2.02 15.91 5.95
CA LYS A 301 -2.46 15.31 4.68
C LYS A 301 -2.39 16.35 3.57
N ILE A 302 -1.64 16.08 2.51
CA ILE A 302 -1.45 17.01 1.39
C ILE A 302 -1.76 16.31 0.08
N ALA A 303 -2.72 16.83 -0.68
CA ALA A 303 -3.05 16.32 -2.00
C ALA A 303 -2.00 16.81 -3.03
N VAL A 304 -1.19 15.90 -3.53
CA VAL A 304 -0.11 16.20 -4.48
C VAL A 304 -0.40 15.66 -5.87
N GLY A 305 -0.94 14.45 -5.97
CA GLY A 305 -1.19 13.76 -7.24
C GLY A 305 -0.48 12.41 -7.35
N ASN A 306 -0.80 11.72 -8.45
CA ASN A 306 -0.15 10.45 -8.81
C ASN A 306 0.64 10.67 -10.12
N PRO A 307 1.98 10.74 -10.06
CA PRO A 307 2.83 10.94 -11.25
C PRO A 307 2.56 9.91 -12.34
N HIS A 308 2.48 8.64 -11.96
CA HIS A 308 2.30 7.54 -12.92
C HIS A 308 0.95 7.64 -13.64
N PHE A 309 -0.12 7.94 -12.93
CA PHE A 309 -1.44 8.17 -13.51
C PHE A 309 -1.41 9.37 -14.47
N ALA A 310 -0.96 10.53 -13.98
CA ALA A 310 -0.98 11.77 -14.75
C ALA A 310 -0.16 11.69 -16.04
N GLU A 311 1.03 11.05 -16.00
CA GLU A 311 1.88 10.87 -17.19
C GLU A 311 1.28 9.84 -18.16
N SER A 312 0.72 8.75 -17.64
CA SER A 312 0.15 7.69 -18.45
C SER A 312 -1.12 8.13 -19.17
N VAL A 313 -1.98 8.91 -18.51
CA VAL A 313 -3.19 9.47 -19.14
C VAL A 313 -2.82 10.42 -20.28
N LYS A 314 -1.80 11.26 -20.11
CA LYS A 314 -1.32 12.14 -21.19
C LYS A 314 -0.84 11.37 -22.41
N ARG A 315 -0.23 10.18 -22.22
CA ARG A 315 0.28 9.31 -23.30
C ARG A 315 -0.79 8.43 -23.94
N ALA A 316 -1.83 8.07 -23.19
CA ALA A 316 -2.86 7.09 -23.63
C ALA A 316 -4.08 7.73 -24.29
N TYR A 317 -4.18 9.04 -24.32
CA TYR A 317 -5.39 9.73 -24.75
C TYR A 317 -5.46 9.84 -26.28
N GLU A 318 -5.95 8.77 -26.93
CA GLU A 318 -6.71 8.85 -28.18
C GLU A 318 -8.19 8.70 -27.83
N PRO A 319 -9.07 9.62 -28.26
CA PRO A 319 -10.50 9.52 -27.98
C PRO A 319 -11.09 8.36 -28.77
N ALA A 320 -11.03 7.15 -28.21
CA ALA A 320 -11.74 5.99 -28.76
C ALA A 320 -13.17 5.98 -28.23
N GLU A 321 -14.11 5.50 -29.06
CA GLU A 321 -15.47 5.23 -28.60
C GLU A 321 -15.43 4.14 -27.50
N LYS A 322 -15.88 4.48 -26.30
CA LYS A 322 -15.88 3.56 -25.17
C LYS A 322 -17.05 2.59 -25.28
N SER A 323 -16.75 1.30 -25.34
CA SER A 323 -17.78 0.25 -25.49
C SER A 323 -17.46 -1.02 -24.70
N ASP A 324 -16.21 -1.27 -24.34
CA ASP A 324 -15.81 -2.51 -23.71
C ASP A 324 -16.20 -2.52 -22.22
N ILE A 325 -16.42 -3.72 -21.66
CA ILE A 325 -16.55 -3.95 -20.23
C ILE A 325 -15.23 -4.55 -19.75
N LEU A 326 -14.55 -3.82 -18.90
CA LEU A 326 -13.30 -4.25 -18.29
C LEU A 326 -13.55 -4.75 -16.86
N ILE A 327 -13.08 -5.94 -16.55
CA ILE A 327 -13.12 -6.52 -15.22
C ILE A 327 -11.70 -6.58 -14.68
N LEU A 328 -11.46 -5.94 -13.54
CA LEU A 328 -10.15 -5.87 -12.89
C LEU A 328 -10.08 -6.88 -11.75
N GLY A 329 -9.18 -7.85 -11.84
CA GLY A 329 -8.86 -8.77 -10.76
C GLY A 329 -8.20 -8.06 -9.58
N ASP A 330 -8.36 -8.63 -8.39
CA ASP A 330 -7.82 -8.08 -7.12
C ASP A 330 -6.64 -8.87 -6.55
N GLY A 331 -6.23 -9.94 -7.22
CA GLY A 331 -5.14 -10.81 -6.78
C GLY A 331 -5.57 -11.94 -5.83
N PHE A 332 -6.82 -11.97 -5.41
CA PHE A 332 -7.33 -12.94 -4.43
C PHE A 332 -8.16 -14.05 -5.06
N ASP A 333 -9.21 -13.75 -5.79
CA ASP A 333 -10.19 -14.71 -6.29
C ASP A 333 -10.37 -14.64 -7.81
N THR A 334 -9.37 -15.13 -8.53
CA THR A 334 -9.35 -15.15 -10.00
C THR A 334 -10.57 -15.86 -10.61
N GLN A 335 -11.02 -16.98 -10.00
CA GLN A 335 -12.08 -17.80 -10.57
C GLN A 335 -13.44 -17.09 -10.54
N SER A 336 -13.77 -16.42 -9.46
CA SER A 336 -15.02 -15.65 -9.36
C SER A 336 -15.08 -14.51 -10.39
N TYR A 337 -13.94 -13.84 -10.62
CA TYR A 337 -13.86 -12.80 -11.66
C TYR A 337 -14.04 -13.35 -13.08
N ILE A 338 -13.46 -14.51 -13.38
CA ILE A 338 -13.63 -15.18 -14.67
C ILE A 338 -15.10 -15.62 -14.85
N SER A 339 -15.74 -16.15 -13.81
CA SER A 339 -17.14 -16.53 -13.83
C SER A 339 -18.04 -15.31 -14.05
N LEU A 340 -17.76 -14.19 -13.38
CA LEU A 340 -18.49 -12.94 -13.61
C LEU A 340 -18.33 -12.44 -15.04
N ALA A 341 -17.12 -12.50 -15.60
CA ALA A 341 -16.83 -12.12 -16.98
C ALA A 341 -17.63 -12.99 -17.98
N HIS A 342 -17.69 -14.30 -17.72
CA HIS A 342 -18.49 -15.23 -18.54
C HIS A 342 -19.98 -14.94 -18.46
N ASP A 343 -20.51 -14.71 -17.27
CA ASP A 343 -21.92 -14.38 -17.09
C ASP A 343 -22.30 -13.08 -17.83
N ILE A 344 -21.43 -12.07 -17.78
CA ILE A 344 -21.65 -10.83 -18.55
C ILE A 344 -21.62 -11.10 -20.05
N SER A 345 -20.66 -11.87 -20.54
CA SER A 345 -20.50 -12.15 -21.97
C SER A 345 -21.65 -12.96 -22.56
N THR A 346 -22.28 -13.83 -21.77
CA THR A 346 -23.30 -14.77 -22.25
C THR A 346 -24.75 -14.38 -21.91
N LYS A 347 -24.94 -13.66 -20.80
CA LYS A 347 -26.29 -13.40 -20.25
C LYS A 347 -26.69 -11.92 -20.28
N ALA A 348 -25.71 -11.02 -20.45
CA ALA A 348 -26.00 -9.59 -20.47
C ALA A 348 -26.23 -9.11 -21.91
N GLU A 349 -27.47 -8.82 -22.27
CA GLU A 349 -27.86 -8.23 -23.56
C GLU A 349 -27.52 -6.73 -23.61
N ILE A 350 -26.26 -6.35 -23.48
CA ILE A 350 -25.86 -4.95 -23.23
C ILE A 350 -25.10 -4.29 -24.36
N GLY A 351 -25.14 -4.78 -25.57
CA GLY A 351 -24.50 -4.10 -26.71
C GLY A 351 -22.99 -3.78 -26.52
N ALA A 352 -22.34 -4.36 -25.50
CA ALA A 352 -20.90 -4.25 -25.31
C ALA A 352 -20.17 -5.00 -26.41
N LYS A 353 -19.11 -4.39 -26.95
CA LYS A 353 -18.33 -5.03 -28.00
C LYS A 353 -17.50 -6.19 -27.47
N ARG A 354 -16.96 -6.06 -26.24
CA ARG A 354 -16.08 -7.05 -25.64
C ARG A 354 -16.20 -7.07 -24.13
N VAL A 355 -16.03 -8.24 -23.54
CA VAL A 355 -15.84 -8.44 -22.10
C VAL A 355 -14.40 -8.86 -21.88
N VAL A 356 -13.65 -8.04 -21.17
CA VAL A 356 -12.21 -8.18 -21.00
C VAL A 356 -11.88 -8.36 -19.53
N PHE A 357 -11.18 -9.43 -19.18
CA PHE A 357 -10.65 -9.63 -17.84
C PHE A 357 -9.18 -9.24 -17.78
N ARG A 358 -8.85 -8.31 -16.91
CA ARG A 358 -7.48 -7.94 -16.61
C ARG A 358 -7.07 -8.52 -15.25
N PRO A 359 -6.23 -9.54 -15.25
CA PRO A 359 -5.74 -10.12 -14.00
C PRO A 359 -4.83 -9.16 -13.27
N HIS A 360 -4.89 -9.17 -11.94
CA HIS A 360 -3.88 -8.52 -11.12
C HIS A 360 -2.49 -9.12 -11.42
N PRO A 361 -1.39 -8.37 -11.35
CA PRO A 361 -0.05 -8.90 -11.64
C PRO A 361 0.30 -10.20 -10.91
N ILE A 362 -0.21 -10.39 -9.68
CA ILE A 362 -0.01 -11.61 -8.88
C ILE A 362 -0.77 -12.82 -9.46
N GLU A 363 -1.89 -12.59 -10.17
CA GLU A 363 -2.72 -13.65 -10.74
C GLU A 363 -2.20 -14.19 -12.08
N ARG A 364 -1.40 -13.42 -12.80
CA ARG A 364 -0.95 -13.78 -14.16
C ARG A 364 -0.30 -15.16 -14.24
N GLY A 365 0.47 -15.55 -13.22
CA GLY A 365 1.07 -16.88 -13.15
C GLY A 365 0.06 -18.02 -12.96
N ARG A 366 -1.10 -17.74 -12.37
CA ARG A 366 -2.17 -18.73 -12.12
C ARG A 366 -3.00 -18.98 -13.38
N LEU A 367 -3.12 -17.99 -14.27
CA LEU A 367 -3.91 -18.10 -15.50
C LEU A 367 -3.35 -19.10 -16.52
N GLN A 368 -2.07 -19.43 -16.45
CA GLN A 368 -1.43 -20.37 -17.38
C GLN A 368 -2.07 -21.78 -17.36
N ASN A 369 -2.81 -22.11 -16.29
CA ASN A 369 -3.46 -23.40 -16.08
C ASN A 369 -4.99 -23.31 -15.98
N ILE A 370 -5.59 -22.19 -16.41
CA ILE A 370 -7.03 -21.98 -16.37
C ILE A 370 -7.59 -21.96 -17.80
N ASP A 371 -8.51 -22.88 -18.09
CA ASP A 371 -9.31 -22.85 -19.32
C ASP A 371 -10.29 -21.66 -19.23
N LEU A 372 -10.16 -20.74 -20.19
CA LEU A 372 -11.02 -19.58 -20.24
C LEU A 372 -12.35 -19.94 -20.87
N PRO A 373 -13.48 -19.52 -20.28
CA PRO A 373 -14.77 -19.74 -20.89
C PRO A 373 -14.94 -18.91 -22.16
N GLN A 374 -15.80 -19.38 -23.07
CA GLN A 374 -16.08 -18.70 -24.32
C GLN A 374 -16.58 -17.27 -24.06
N GLY A 375 -16.10 -16.32 -24.87
CA GLY A 375 -16.53 -14.91 -24.79
C GLY A 375 -15.76 -14.05 -23.77
N VAL A 376 -14.80 -14.63 -23.05
CA VAL A 376 -13.93 -13.87 -22.13
C VAL A 376 -12.55 -13.68 -22.74
N GLU A 377 -12.13 -12.43 -22.88
CA GLU A 377 -10.79 -12.08 -23.35
C GLU A 377 -9.89 -11.70 -22.17
N ILE A 378 -8.60 -12.11 -22.22
CA ILE A 378 -7.61 -11.66 -21.23
C ILE A 378 -6.89 -10.41 -21.73
N ASP A 379 -6.87 -9.37 -20.91
CA ASP A 379 -6.04 -8.19 -21.17
C ASP A 379 -4.58 -8.46 -20.78
N ASN A 380 -3.77 -8.69 -21.80
CA ASN A 380 -2.32 -8.84 -21.66
C ASN A 380 -1.54 -7.54 -21.89
N ASN A 381 -2.23 -6.41 -22.11
CA ASN A 381 -1.57 -5.13 -22.34
C ASN A 381 -0.78 -4.73 -21.06
N PRO A 382 0.49 -4.39 -21.15
CA PRO A 382 1.25 -3.92 -20.01
C PRO A 382 0.69 -2.61 -19.43
N ASN A 383 0.06 -1.79 -20.29
CA ASN A 383 -0.49 -0.48 -19.93
C ASN A 383 -2.02 -0.54 -19.76
N ILE A 384 -2.51 -0.49 -18.51
CA ILE A 384 -3.94 -0.46 -18.20
C ILE A 384 -4.69 0.72 -18.84
N TYR A 385 -4.03 1.86 -19.00
CA TYR A 385 -4.69 3.08 -19.49
C TYR A 385 -5.10 2.98 -20.96
N GLN A 386 -4.41 2.16 -21.75
CA GLN A 386 -4.85 1.85 -23.12
C GLN A 386 -6.13 1.01 -23.14
N THR A 387 -6.30 0.13 -22.16
CA THR A 387 -7.53 -0.66 -22.02
C THR A 387 -8.66 0.22 -21.48
N LEU A 388 -8.38 1.04 -20.45
CA LEU A 388 -9.35 2.00 -19.91
C LEU A 388 -9.84 3.01 -20.95
N SER A 389 -9.00 3.43 -21.91
CA SER A 389 -9.42 4.38 -22.93
C SER A 389 -10.58 3.88 -23.82
N ARG A 390 -10.74 2.55 -23.94
CA ARG A 390 -11.81 1.89 -24.71
C ARG A 390 -12.94 1.36 -23.85
N SER A 391 -12.75 1.32 -22.52
CA SER A 391 -13.71 0.73 -21.59
C SER A 391 -14.83 1.71 -21.27
N LEU A 392 -16.09 1.28 -21.43
CA LEU A 392 -17.25 2.01 -20.99
C LEU A 392 -17.52 1.73 -19.51
N PHE A 393 -17.53 0.45 -19.14
CA PHE A 393 -17.70 0.03 -17.75
C PHE A 393 -16.40 -0.61 -17.24
N VAL A 394 -16.11 -0.38 -15.96
CA VAL A 394 -14.98 -1.00 -15.27
C VAL A 394 -15.47 -1.58 -13.95
N ILE A 395 -15.29 -2.88 -13.77
CA ILE A 395 -15.83 -3.63 -12.64
C ILE A 395 -14.71 -4.20 -11.81
N SER A 396 -14.78 -4.06 -10.49
CA SER A 396 -13.88 -4.72 -9.54
C SER A 396 -14.46 -4.71 -8.14
N GLU A 397 -13.93 -5.54 -7.24
CA GLU A 397 -14.19 -5.44 -5.80
C GLU A 397 -13.32 -4.35 -5.16
N LEU A 398 -12.01 -4.46 -5.35
CA LEU A 398 -11.00 -3.67 -4.66
C LEU A 398 -9.82 -3.34 -5.58
N SER A 399 -9.97 -2.30 -6.37
CA SER A 399 -8.88 -1.85 -7.23
C SER A 399 -8.80 -0.33 -7.27
N THR A 400 -7.60 0.24 -7.12
CA THR A 400 -7.36 1.66 -7.45
C THR A 400 -7.70 1.96 -8.90
N GLY A 401 -7.70 0.95 -9.76
CA GLY A 401 -8.12 1.04 -11.15
C GLY A 401 -9.56 1.53 -11.35
N LEU A 402 -10.47 1.36 -10.37
CA LEU A 402 -11.83 1.96 -10.42
C LEU A 402 -11.77 3.49 -10.35
N PHE A 403 -10.89 4.03 -9.51
CA PHE A 403 -10.69 5.48 -9.39
C PHE A 403 -10.01 6.06 -10.63
N GLU A 404 -9.02 5.34 -11.17
CA GLU A 404 -8.35 5.71 -12.42
C GLU A 404 -9.34 5.66 -13.61
N ALA A 405 -10.20 4.64 -13.64
CA ALA A 405 -11.27 4.50 -14.63
C ALA A 405 -12.25 5.68 -14.57
N ALA A 406 -12.69 6.04 -13.36
CA ALA A 406 -13.57 7.19 -13.15
C ALA A 406 -12.94 8.49 -13.67
N ALA A 407 -11.67 8.73 -13.33
CA ALA A 407 -10.94 9.92 -13.78
C ALA A 407 -10.70 9.94 -15.29
N MET A 408 -10.70 8.78 -15.96
CA MET A 408 -10.64 8.64 -17.42
C MET A 408 -12.02 8.66 -18.09
N GLY A 409 -13.11 8.91 -17.35
CA GLY A 409 -14.47 8.99 -17.89
C GLY A 409 -15.09 7.62 -18.23
N CYS A 410 -14.62 6.54 -17.62
CA CYS A 410 -15.33 5.26 -17.59
C CYS A 410 -16.45 5.30 -16.54
N LYS A 411 -17.30 4.27 -16.52
CA LYS A 411 -18.35 4.06 -15.53
C LYS A 411 -17.91 2.94 -14.58
N PRO A 412 -17.26 3.28 -13.43
CA PRO A 412 -16.85 2.28 -12.48
C PRO A 412 -18.05 1.67 -11.75
N LEU A 413 -18.02 0.37 -11.52
CA LEU A 413 -18.98 -0.39 -10.76
C LEU A 413 -18.26 -1.26 -9.74
N MET A 414 -18.64 -1.15 -8.48
CA MET A 414 -18.03 -1.94 -7.43
C MET A 414 -18.81 -3.21 -7.15
N TRP A 415 -18.16 -4.36 -7.23
CA TRP A 415 -18.77 -5.62 -6.80
C TRP A 415 -18.77 -5.68 -5.28
N SER A 416 -19.97 -5.62 -4.68
CA SER A 416 -20.19 -5.56 -3.24
C SER A 416 -20.16 -6.96 -2.64
N THR A 417 -19.00 -7.39 -2.19
CA THR A 417 -18.77 -8.61 -1.41
C THR A 417 -18.50 -8.27 0.06
N PRO A 418 -18.47 -9.23 0.99
CA PRO A 418 -18.05 -8.96 2.37
C PRO A 418 -16.69 -8.28 2.43
N LYS A 419 -15.75 -8.71 1.59
CA LYS A 419 -14.38 -8.18 1.48
C LYS A 419 -14.39 -6.72 1.01
N SER A 420 -15.10 -6.42 -0.07
CA SER A 420 -15.12 -5.06 -0.61
C SER A 420 -15.86 -4.08 0.30
N ARG A 421 -16.96 -4.51 0.94
CA ARG A 421 -17.68 -3.70 1.95
C ARG A 421 -16.85 -3.41 3.19
N PHE A 422 -16.00 -4.35 3.60
CA PHE A 422 -15.04 -4.10 4.68
C PHE A 422 -13.98 -3.08 4.26
N ALA A 423 -13.37 -3.29 3.09
CA ALA A 423 -12.23 -2.49 2.66
C ALA A 423 -12.61 -1.09 2.14
N LEU A 424 -13.81 -0.92 1.57
CA LEU A 424 -14.34 0.37 1.09
C LEU A 424 -15.83 0.46 1.45
N PRO A 425 -16.16 0.75 2.71
CA PRO A 425 -17.55 0.77 3.20
C PRO A 425 -18.44 1.76 2.45
N ASP A 426 -17.91 2.93 2.12
CA ASP A 426 -18.61 4.01 1.43
C ASP A 426 -17.97 4.25 0.05
N PRO A 427 -18.26 3.37 -0.94
CA PRO A 427 -17.69 3.53 -2.28
C PRO A 427 -18.26 4.77 -2.97
N PRO A 428 -17.44 5.58 -3.66
CA PRO A 428 -17.92 6.73 -4.43
C PRO A 428 -18.55 6.31 -5.78
N PHE A 429 -18.75 5.02 -6.00
CA PHE A 429 -19.26 4.43 -7.23
C PHE A 429 -20.52 3.62 -6.97
N PRO A 430 -21.42 3.43 -7.96
CA PRO A 430 -22.47 2.45 -7.87
C PRO A 430 -21.93 1.05 -7.55
N SER A 431 -22.63 0.30 -6.72
CA SER A 431 -22.27 -1.06 -6.34
C SER A 431 -23.40 -2.04 -6.65
N PHE A 432 -23.07 -3.32 -6.79
CA PHE A 432 -24.01 -4.41 -7.00
C PHE A 432 -23.64 -5.62 -6.15
N LEU A 433 -24.64 -6.37 -5.70
CA LEU A 433 -24.51 -7.60 -4.91
C LEU A 433 -24.69 -8.85 -5.78
N SER A 434 -25.59 -8.76 -6.78
CA SER A 434 -25.96 -9.89 -7.63
C SER A 434 -25.78 -9.56 -9.11
N PHE A 435 -25.74 -10.63 -9.93
CA PHE A 435 -25.70 -10.46 -11.39
C PHE A 435 -26.94 -9.75 -11.94
N ASP A 436 -28.13 -9.96 -11.36
CA ASP A 436 -29.35 -9.28 -11.80
C ASP A 436 -29.33 -7.78 -11.52
N GLU A 437 -28.78 -7.38 -10.37
CA GLU A 437 -28.53 -5.97 -10.09
C GLU A 437 -27.52 -5.36 -11.08
N LEU A 438 -26.41 -6.05 -11.32
CA LEU A 438 -25.42 -5.63 -12.31
C LEU A 438 -26.06 -5.43 -13.68
N ARG A 439 -26.84 -6.42 -14.17
CA ARG A 439 -27.53 -6.34 -15.45
C ARG A 439 -28.45 -5.13 -15.52
N SER A 440 -29.19 -4.86 -14.46
CA SER A 440 -30.09 -3.71 -14.35
C SER A 440 -29.33 -2.38 -14.43
N ILE A 441 -28.19 -2.26 -13.73
CA ILE A 441 -27.34 -1.07 -13.75
C ILE A 441 -26.75 -0.86 -15.16
N LEU A 442 -26.22 -1.92 -15.78
CA LEU A 442 -25.65 -1.87 -17.12
C LEU A 442 -26.68 -1.38 -18.15
N ALA A 443 -27.89 -1.94 -18.12
CA ALA A 443 -28.98 -1.56 -19.02
C ALA A 443 -29.45 -0.10 -18.82
N ALA A 444 -29.66 0.32 -17.57
CA ALA A 444 -30.09 1.69 -17.26
C ALA A 444 -29.05 2.75 -17.63
N THR A 445 -27.78 2.40 -17.54
CA THR A 445 -26.66 3.35 -17.71
C THR A 445 -26.19 3.45 -19.16
N GLN A 446 -26.56 2.50 -20.02
CA GLN A 446 -26.16 2.47 -21.42
C GLN A 446 -26.67 3.69 -22.21
N HIS A 447 -27.85 4.19 -21.89
CA HIS A 447 -28.50 5.32 -22.56
C HIS A 447 -28.20 6.70 -21.93
N GLN A 448 -27.53 6.74 -20.77
CA GLN A 448 -27.15 8.01 -20.17
C GLN A 448 -25.91 8.57 -20.86
N LYS A 449 -26.06 9.66 -21.63
CA LYS A 449 -24.93 10.47 -22.10
C LYS A 449 -24.06 10.85 -20.89
N HIS A 450 -22.75 10.76 -21.04
CA HIS A 450 -21.78 11.15 -20.03
C HIS A 450 -22.17 12.46 -19.34
N ARG A 451 -22.78 12.38 -18.14
CA ARG A 451 -22.81 13.53 -17.25
C ARG A 451 -21.41 13.64 -16.63
N ASN A 452 -20.70 14.58 -17.17
CA ASN A 452 -19.46 15.21 -16.71
C ASN A 452 -18.62 14.50 -15.65
N SER A 453 -17.41 14.18 -16.06
CA SER A 453 -16.22 13.82 -15.29
C SER A 453 -15.84 14.78 -14.14
N VAL A 454 -16.58 15.84 -13.88
CA VAL A 454 -16.28 16.86 -12.87
C VAL A 454 -16.28 16.29 -11.45
N GLN A 455 -17.09 15.27 -11.18
CA GLN A 455 -17.21 14.68 -9.84
C GLN A 455 -15.98 13.87 -9.41
N TYR A 456 -15.13 13.45 -10.34
CA TYR A 456 -13.98 12.58 -10.07
C TYR A 456 -12.62 13.30 -10.12
N THR A 457 -12.61 14.61 -10.35
CA THR A 457 -11.38 15.44 -10.35
C THR A 457 -10.73 15.51 -8.97
N GLU A 458 -11.48 15.20 -7.89
CA GLU A 458 -10.94 15.18 -6.55
C GLU A 458 -10.10 13.93 -6.23
N PHE A 459 -10.18 12.88 -7.08
CA PHE A 459 -9.38 11.66 -6.87
C PHE A 459 -7.91 11.86 -7.22
N PHE A 460 -7.60 12.68 -8.21
CA PHE A 460 -6.23 12.90 -8.66
C PHE A 460 -5.96 14.38 -8.95
N GLU A 461 -4.92 14.90 -8.32
CA GLU A 461 -4.36 16.19 -8.70
C GLU A 461 -3.53 16.02 -9.98
N LEU A 462 -3.93 16.70 -11.05
CA LEU A 462 -3.27 16.56 -12.36
C LEU A 462 -1.99 17.41 -12.45
N ASP A 463 -1.92 18.54 -11.73
CA ASP A 463 -0.73 19.38 -11.61
C ASP A 463 0.19 18.92 -10.47
N TRP A 464 0.50 17.63 -10.50
CA TRP A 464 1.29 17.01 -9.44
C TRP A 464 2.71 17.60 -9.32
N ILE A 465 3.32 18.02 -10.46
CA ILE A 465 4.69 18.57 -10.47
C ILE A 465 4.74 19.84 -9.63
N SER A 466 3.87 20.83 -9.92
CA SER A 466 3.82 22.11 -9.21
C SER A 466 3.55 21.91 -7.73
N LYS A 467 2.57 21.04 -7.39
CA LYS A 467 2.21 20.76 -6.00
C LYS A 467 3.31 20.05 -5.22
N PHE A 468 3.97 19.08 -5.84
CA PHE A 468 5.09 18.39 -5.21
C PHE A 468 6.31 19.30 -5.04
N THR A 469 6.66 20.08 -6.08
CA THR A 469 7.77 21.05 -6.01
C THR A 469 7.55 22.05 -4.89
N LYS A 470 6.34 22.64 -4.82
CA LYS A 470 5.96 23.57 -3.77
C LYS A 470 6.07 22.94 -2.37
N PHE A 471 5.58 21.70 -2.19
CA PHE A 471 5.71 20.97 -0.93
C PHE A 471 7.17 20.80 -0.52
N VAL A 472 8.03 20.39 -1.45
CA VAL A 472 9.47 20.19 -1.17
C VAL A 472 10.14 21.52 -0.80
N GLU A 473 9.84 22.60 -1.51
CA GLU A 473 10.38 23.94 -1.23
C GLU A 473 9.96 24.41 0.16
N GLU A 474 8.68 24.36 0.48
CA GLU A 474 8.14 24.74 1.80
C GLU A 474 8.79 23.96 2.94
N VAL A 475 8.98 22.64 2.77
CA VAL A 475 9.65 21.81 3.78
C VAL A 475 11.12 22.16 3.94
N LEU A 476 11.82 22.44 2.84
CA LEU A 476 13.27 22.74 2.87
C LEU A 476 13.55 24.17 3.35
N GLU A 477 12.60 25.10 3.24
CA GLU A 477 12.70 26.46 3.79
C GLU A 477 12.51 26.48 5.32
N ILE A 478 11.77 25.53 5.87
CA ILE A 478 11.61 25.38 7.33
C ILE A 478 12.94 24.87 7.90
N ASP A 479 13.65 25.73 8.63
CA ASP A 479 14.85 25.30 9.35
C ASP A 479 14.47 24.49 10.60
N TYR A 480 14.26 23.18 10.40
CA TYR A 480 13.92 22.24 11.47
C TYR A 480 15.07 22.01 12.44
N ARG A 481 16.29 22.49 12.14
CA ARG A 481 17.47 22.34 13.00
C ARG A 481 17.45 23.32 14.16
N ASP A 482 16.71 24.40 14.01
CA ASP A 482 16.61 25.46 15.03
C ASP A 482 15.38 25.34 15.94
N ARG A 483 14.58 24.27 15.81
CA ARG A 483 13.39 24.01 16.64
C ARG A 483 13.63 22.96 17.71
#